data_c39fab5105a39420c790aee3f4d436d9
#
_entry.id   c39fab5105a39420c790aee3f4d436d9
#
_cell.length_a   1.000
_cell.length_b   1.000
_cell.length_c   1.000
_cell.angle_alpha   90.00
_cell.angle_beta   90.00
_cell.angle_gamma   90.00
#
_symmetry.space_group_name_H-M   'P 1'
#
loop_
_entity.id
_entity.type
_entity.pdbx_description
1 polymer ?
#
loop_
_entity_poly.entity_id
_entity_poly.type
_entity_poly.pdbx_seq_one_letter_code
_entity_poly.pdbx_strand_id
1 'polypeptide(L)'
;MVPKLDLSIEMLSDPVCLNVGNPHTVFFVAEVTKIPLERLGPLIENHQMFPEKTNVEIVQVESTKNLTVRVWERGAGITKACGTGACAAAAAAHLLELTDRNIDVKLDGGTLSINWLENGDIIM
;
A
#
# COMPACT_ATOMS: atom_id res chain seq x y z
N MET A 1 16.66 -6.58 5.45
CA MET A 1 16.48 -5.36 4.67
C MET A 1 15.21 -5.45 3.83
N VAL A 2 14.39 -4.42 3.86
CA VAL A 2 13.16 -4.37 3.07
C VAL A 2 13.51 -3.97 1.64
N PRO A 3 13.07 -4.72 0.62
CA PRO A 3 13.38 -4.35 -0.75
C PRO A 3 12.55 -3.14 -1.18
N LYS A 4 13.25 -2.08 -1.56
CA LYS A 4 12.65 -0.93 -2.22
C LYS A 4 13.10 -0.92 -3.65
N LEU A 5 12.18 -0.67 -4.59
CA LEU A 5 12.53 -0.52 -5.97
C LEU A 5 13.05 0.89 -6.26
N ASP A 6 14.02 0.97 -7.16
CA ASP A 6 14.47 2.25 -7.69
C ASP A 6 13.49 2.67 -8.80
N LEU A 7 12.33 3.15 -8.39
CA LEU A 7 11.26 3.57 -9.28
C LEU A 7 10.76 4.94 -8.85
N SER A 8 10.67 5.85 -9.78
CA SER A 8 10.15 7.18 -9.53
C SER A 8 9.18 7.56 -10.64
N ILE A 9 7.95 7.92 -10.26
CA ILE A 9 6.90 8.37 -11.17
C ILE A 9 6.31 9.64 -10.58
N GLU A 10 6.68 10.79 -11.16
CA GLU A 10 6.27 12.11 -10.69
C GLU A 10 6.60 12.29 -9.19
N MET A 11 5.57 12.52 -8.32
CA MET A 11 5.81 12.73 -6.89
C MET A 11 5.96 11.42 -6.10
N LEU A 12 5.89 10.27 -6.76
CA LEU A 12 5.99 8.96 -6.10
C LEU A 12 7.36 8.34 -6.35
N SER A 13 8.00 7.84 -5.29
CA SER A 13 9.34 7.23 -5.41
C SER A 13 9.54 6.13 -4.37
N ASP A 14 10.50 5.26 -4.65
CA ASP A 14 10.99 4.22 -3.74
C ASP A 14 9.90 3.34 -3.12
N PRO A 15 9.07 2.68 -3.94
CA PRO A 15 7.99 1.85 -3.41
C PRO A 15 8.52 0.55 -2.80
N VAL A 16 7.75 0.01 -1.86
CA VAL A 16 7.95 -1.34 -1.36
C VAL A 16 7.03 -2.26 -2.15
N CYS A 17 7.60 -3.30 -2.75
CA CYS A 17 6.83 -4.29 -3.51
C CYS A 17 6.65 -5.55 -2.69
N LEU A 18 5.42 -6.01 -2.58
CA LEU A 18 5.03 -7.16 -1.76
C LEU A 18 4.11 -8.08 -2.55
N ASN A 19 4.05 -9.34 -2.10
CA ASN A 19 3.05 -10.28 -2.58
C ASN A 19 2.35 -10.90 -1.37
N VAL A 20 1.04 -10.67 -1.26
CA VAL A 20 0.19 -11.26 -0.21
C VAL A 20 -0.89 -12.12 -0.87
N GLY A 21 -0.50 -12.87 -1.91
CA GLY A 21 -1.39 -13.63 -2.78
C GLY A 21 -1.57 -12.97 -4.15
N ASN A 22 -1.25 -11.70 -4.25
CA ASN A 22 -1.23 -10.90 -5.47
C ASN A 22 -0.19 -9.79 -5.33
N PRO A 23 0.29 -9.20 -6.43
CA PRO A 23 1.35 -8.20 -6.35
C PRO A 23 0.83 -6.83 -5.91
N HIS A 24 1.58 -6.18 -5.01
CA HIS A 24 1.29 -4.85 -4.51
C HIS A 24 2.52 -3.97 -4.56
N THR A 25 2.32 -2.70 -4.93
CA THR A 25 3.36 -1.68 -4.94
C THR A 25 2.91 -0.57 -4.00
N VAL A 26 3.64 -0.39 -2.90
CA VAL A 26 3.25 0.50 -1.81
C VAL A 26 4.15 1.73 -1.78
N PHE A 27 3.54 2.91 -1.93
CA PHE A 27 4.24 4.19 -1.85
C PHE A 27 3.83 4.91 -0.57
N PHE A 28 4.81 5.41 0.18
CA PHE A 28 4.56 6.21 1.37
C PHE A 28 4.66 7.70 1.01
N VAL A 29 3.63 8.45 1.39
CA VAL A 29 3.53 9.88 1.06
C VAL A 29 3.15 10.69 2.28
N ALA A 30 3.36 12.01 2.23
CA ALA A 30 3.00 12.90 3.32
C ALA A 30 1.48 13.08 3.44
N GLU A 31 0.77 13.20 2.30
CA GLU A 31 -0.68 13.37 2.27
C GLU A 31 -1.29 12.62 1.09
N VAL A 32 -2.08 11.59 1.40
CA VAL A 32 -2.72 10.76 0.35
C VAL A 32 -3.70 11.56 -0.49
N THR A 33 -4.34 12.58 0.09
CA THR A 33 -5.35 13.38 -0.62
C THR A 33 -4.74 14.23 -1.73
N LYS A 34 -3.44 14.46 -1.71
CA LYS A 34 -2.73 15.24 -2.73
C LYS A 34 -2.22 14.39 -3.89
N ILE A 35 -2.40 13.08 -3.83
CA ILE A 35 -1.92 12.18 -4.87
C ILE A 35 -3.05 11.92 -5.88
N PRO A 36 -2.87 12.28 -7.17
CA PRO A 36 -3.89 12.03 -8.20
C PRO A 36 -3.84 10.57 -8.64
N LEU A 37 -4.41 9.69 -7.81
CA LEU A 37 -4.31 8.25 -8.00
C LEU A 37 -4.99 7.78 -9.29
N GLU A 38 -6.09 8.40 -9.69
CA GLU A 38 -6.79 8.09 -10.93
C GLU A 38 -5.92 8.32 -12.17
N ARG A 39 -4.92 9.19 -12.07
CA ARG A 39 -3.97 9.44 -13.15
C ARG A 39 -2.70 8.60 -13.02
N LEU A 40 -2.18 8.49 -11.79
CA LEU A 40 -0.92 7.78 -11.54
C LEU A 40 -1.09 6.27 -11.46
N GLY A 41 -2.27 5.79 -11.01
CA GLY A 41 -2.54 4.36 -10.88
C GLY A 41 -2.28 3.58 -12.17
N PRO A 42 -2.88 4.00 -13.32
CA PRO A 42 -2.63 3.32 -14.58
C PRO A 42 -1.18 3.37 -15.02
N LEU A 43 -0.47 4.48 -14.76
CA LEU A 43 0.94 4.62 -15.13
C LEU A 43 1.81 3.62 -14.38
N ILE A 44 1.49 3.37 -13.11
CA ILE A 44 2.22 2.42 -12.29
C ILE A 44 1.82 0.99 -12.67
N GLU A 45 0.52 0.72 -12.77
CA GLU A 45 -0.01 -0.59 -13.11
C GLU A 45 0.57 -1.11 -14.42
N ASN A 46 0.70 -0.22 -15.41
CA ASN A 46 1.17 -0.59 -16.75
C ASN A 46 2.66 -0.34 -16.97
N HIS A 47 3.39 -0.03 -15.90
CA HIS A 47 4.83 0.22 -16.02
C HIS A 47 5.57 -1.06 -16.39
N GLN A 48 6.63 -0.92 -17.21
CA GLN A 48 7.39 -2.07 -17.72
C GLN A 48 8.02 -2.93 -16.61
N MET A 49 8.22 -2.37 -15.41
CA MET A 49 8.76 -3.12 -14.27
C MET A 49 7.74 -4.14 -13.70
N PHE A 50 6.48 -4.02 -14.09
CA PHE A 50 5.41 -4.89 -13.61
C PHE A 50 4.74 -5.61 -14.79
N PRO A 51 5.40 -6.65 -15.36
CA PRO A 51 4.86 -7.33 -16.56
C PRO A 51 3.51 -7.98 -16.33
N GLU A 52 3.18 -8.34 -15.09
CA GLU A 52 1.88 -8.91 -14.73
C GLU A 52 0.96 -7.87 -14.09
N LYS A 53 1.35 -6.59 -14.16
CA LYS A 53 0.68 -5.46 -13.53
C LYS A 53 0.76 -5.55 -12.01
N THR A 54 0.11 -4.62 -11.31
CA THR A 54 0.21 -4.56 -9.86
C THR A 54 -0.95 -3.75 -9.28
N ASN A 55 -1.33 -4.07 -8.04
CA ASN A 55 -2.16 -3.17 -7.23
C ASN A 55 -1.24 -2.08 -6.67
N VAL A 56 -1.79 -0.90 -6.48
CA VAL A 56 -1.03 0.27 -6.00
C VAL A 56 -1.67 0.78 -4.72
N GLU A 57 -0.88 0.91 -3.66
CA GLU A 57 -1.32 1.51 -2.40
C GLU A 57 -0.55 2.79 -2.16
N ILE A 58 -1.28 3.87 -1.90
CA ILE A 58 -0.72 5.15 -1.48
C ILE A 58 -0.98 5.26 0.02
N VAL A 59 0.06 5.39 0.82
CA VAL A 59 -0.02 5.25 2.27
C VAL A 59 0.50 6.50 2.97
N GLN A 60 -0.30 7.02 3.89
CA GLN A 60 0.09 8.08 4.81
C GLN A 60 0.16 7.50 6.21
N VAL A 61 1.31 7.63 6.87
CA VAL A 61 1.48 7.19 8.24
C VAL A 61 1.01 8.29 9.17
N GLU A 62 -0.13 8.06 9.83
CA GLU A 62 -0.71 9.01 10.77
C GLU A 62 -0.02 8.93 12.13
N SER A 63 0.30 7.71 12.59
CA SER A 63 0.99 7.42 13.83
C SER A 63 1.52 5.98 13.76
N THR A 64 2.17 5.52 14.84
CA THR A 64 2.65 4.13 14.90
C THR A 64 1.51 3.11 14.90
N LYS A 65 0.27 3.56 15.07
CA LYS A 65 -0.91 2.68 15.15
C LYS A 65 -1.97 2.96 14.08
N ASN A 66 -1.76 3.95 13.23
CA ASN A 66 -2.78 4.38 12.27
C ASN A 66 -2.19 4.71 10.91
N LEU A 67 -2.76 4.11 9.87
CA LEU A 67 -2.45 4.43 8.48
C LEU A 67 -3.70 4.92 7.77
N THR A 68 -3.51 5.81 6.80
CA THR A 68 -4.55 6.19 5.84
C THR A 68 -4.08 5.70 4.46
N VAL A 69 -4.92 4.94 3.77
CA VAL A 69 -4.53 4.25 2.54
C VAL A 69 -5.56 4.47 1.46
N ARG A 70 -5.09 4.75 0.25
CA ARG A 70 -5.90 4.73 -0.96
C ARG A 70 -5.36 3.66 -1.88
N VAL A 71 -6.25 2.94 -2.56
CA VAL A 71 -5.89 1.77 -3.35
C VAL A 71 -6.34 1.93 -4.80
N TRP A 72 -5.43 1.59 -5.72
CA TRP A 72 -5.74 1.36 -7.12
C TRP A 72 -5.62 -0.14 -7.37
N GLU A 73 -6.75 -0.84 -7.53
CA GLU A 73 -6.73 -2.27 -7.78
C GLU A 73 -6.38 -2.62 -9.22
N ARG A 74 -5.53 -3.61 -9.37
CA ARG A 74 -5.14 -4.14 -10.67
C ARG A 74 -6.38 -4.55 -11.47
N GLY A 75 -6.57 -3.91 -12.64
CA GLY A 75 -7.69 -4.20 -13.52
C GLY A 75 -9.03 -3.60 -13.13
N ALA A 76 -9.16 -2.99 -11.95
CA ALA A 76 -10.43 -2.46 -11.46
C ALA A 76 -10.41 -0.95 -11.18
N GLY A 77 -9.23 -0.37 -10.95
CA GLY A 77 -9.09 1.06 -10.65
C GLY A 77 -9.25 1.36 -9.16
N ILE A 78 -9.66 2.60 -8.85
CA ILE A 78 -9.82 3.03 -7.46
C ILE A 78 -10.96 2.27 -6.82
N THR A 79 -10.69 1.69 -5.65
CA THR A 79 -11.68 0.95 -4.87
C THR A 79 -11.78 1.52 -3.46
N LYS A 80 -12.96 1.38 -2.84
CA LYS A 80 -13.22 1.92 -1.51
C LYS A 80 -12.72 1.02 -0.39
N ALA A 81 -12.65 -0.25 -0.64
CA ALA A 81 -12.17 -1.22 0.34
C ALA A 81 -11.46 -2.35 -0.37
N CYS A 82 -10.25 -2.64 0.09
CA CYS A 82 -9.43 -3.72 -0.46
C CYS A 82 -8.66 -4.35 0.70
N GLY A 83 -9.13 -5.52 1.17
CA GLY A 83 -8.51 -6.21 2.30
C GLY A 83 -7.06 -6.53 2.06
N THR A 84 -6.70 -7.04 0.87
CA THR A 84 -5.30 -7.37 0.56
C THR A 84 -4.44 -6.11 0.44
N GLY A 85 -5.01 -5.01 -0.06
CA GLY A 85 -4.30 -3.73 -0.10
C GLY A 85 -4.00 -3.19 1.28
N ALA A 86 -4.96 -3.31 2.21
CA ALA A 86 -4.76 -2.92 3.60
C ALA A 86 -3.66 -3.77 4.25
N CYS A 87 -3.67 -5.08 4.01
CA CYS A 87 -2.63 -5.98 4.52
C CYS A 87 -1.26 -5.64 3.94
N ALA A 88 -1.18 -5.36 2.65
CA ALA A 88 0.08 -4.99 2.00
C ALA A 88 0.63 -3.69 2.59
N ALA A 89 -0.23 -2.68 2.79
CA ALA A 89 0.16 -1.41 3.39
C ALA A 89 0.67 -1.60 4.81
N ALA A 90 -0.03 -2.40 5.62
CA ALA A 90 0.36 -2.70 6.99
C ALA A 90 1.70 -3.43 7.04
N ALA A 91 1.88 -4.44 6.17
CA ALA A 91 3.12 -5.20 6.11
C ALA A 91 4.28 -4.31 5.70
N ALA A 92 4.11 -3.48 4.67
CA ALA A 92 5.15 -2.57 4.22
C ALA A 92 5.55 -1.58 5.34
N ALA A 93 4.57 -0.99 6.00
CA ALA A 93 4.83 -0.04 7.09
C ALA A 93 5.57 -0.70 8.24
N HIS A 94 5.19 -1.92 8.62
CA HIS A 94 5.86 -2.64 9.69
C HIS A 94 7.29 -3.02 9.31
N LEU A 95 7.49 -3.50 8.08
CA LEU A 95 8.81 -3.87 7.58
C LEU A 95 9.77 -2.67 7.53
N LEU A 96 9.24 -1.46 7.29
CA LEU A 96 10.04 -0.23 7.33
C LEU A 96 10.15 0.35 8.75
N GLU A 97 9.61 -0.35 9.74
CA GLU A 97 9.65 0.07 11.15
C GLU A 97 8.92 1.40 11.41
N LEU A 98 7.88 1.67 10.63
CA LEU A 98 7.08 2.89 10.76
C LEU A 98 5.89 2.71 11.71
N THR A 99 5.43 1.47 11.89
CA THR A 99 4.24 1.16 12.68
C THR A 99 4.44 -0.10 13.53
N ASP A 100 3.53 -0.25 14.51
CA ASP A 100 3.44 -1.45 15.31
C ASP A 100 2.78 -2.59 14.52
N ARG A 101 2.69 -3.78 15.12
CA ARG A 101 2.03 -4.95 14.52
C ARG A 101 0.51 -4.85 14.56
N ASN A 102 -0.03 -4.11 15.52
CA ASN A 102 -1.47 -3.88 15.66
C ASN A 102 -1.75 -2.46 15.22
N ILE A 103 -2.45 -2.31 14.09
CA ILE A 103 -2.73 -0.99 13.54
C ILE A 103 -4.14 -0.92 12.97
N ASP A 104 -4.66 0.29 12.87
CA ASP A 104 -5.88 0.59 12.15
C ASP A 104 -5.51 1.19 10.79
N VAL A 105 -6.12 0.65 9.74
CA VAL A 105 -5.93 1.12 8.37
C VAL A 105 -7.22 1.76 7.89
N LYS A 106 -7.19 3.06 7.65
CA LYS A 106 -8.33 3.81 7.14
C LYS A 106 -8.30 3.80 5.63
N LEU A 107 -9.35 3.24 5.03
CA LEU A 107 -9.59 3.21 3.59
C LEU A 107 -10.76 4.12 3.26
N ASP A 108 -10.99 4.40 1.96
CA ASP A 108 -12.11 5.24 1.54
C ASP A 108 -13.46 4.68 2.01
N GLY A 109 -13.60 3.35 2.08
CA GLY A 109 -14.83 2.69 2.47
C GLY A 109 -14.98 2.39 3.96
N GLY A 110 -13.96 2.66 4.79
CA GLY A 110 -14.01 2.38 6.22
C GLY A 110 -12.64 2.05 6.80
N THR A 111 -12.64 1.62 8.06
CA THR A 111 -11.40 1.32 8.78
C THR A 111 -11.33 -0.17 9.08
N LEU A 112 -10.17 -0.77 8.84
CA LEU A 112 -9.86 -2.15 9.18
C LEU A 112 -8.79 -2.18 10.26
N SER A 113 -8.98 -3.05 11.27
CA SER A 113 -7.95 -3.31 12.26
C SER A 113 -7.13 -4.51 11.81
N ILE A 114 -5.82 -4.37 11.80
CA ILE A 114 -4.91 -5.39 11.32
C ILE A 114 -3.94 -5.76 12.42
N ASN A 115 -3.81 -7.07 12.66
CA ASN A 115 -2.86 -7.60 13.62
C ASN A 115 -1.91 -8.56 12.89
N TRP A 116 -0.64 -8.17 12.78
CA TRP A 116 0.37 -9.03 12.19
C TRP A 116 1.05 -9.85 13.29
N LEU A 117 0.74 -11.14 13.34
CA LEU A 117 1.22 -12.04 14.39
C LEU A 117 2.71 -12.34 14.21
N GLU A 118 3.35 -12.75 15.31
CA GLU A 118 4.78 -13.07 15.30
C GLU A 118 5.13 -14.24 14.37
N ASN A 119 4.18 -15.14 14.12
CA ASN A 119 4.39 -16.26 13.19
C ASN A 119 4.27 -15.85 11.70
N GLY A 120 4.01 -14.57 11.43
CA GLY A 120 3.89 -14.05 10.08
C GLY A 120 2.46 -13.97 9.54
N ASP A 121 1.47 -14.50 10.26
CA ASP A 121 0.07 -14.41 9.84
C ASP A 121 -0.47 -13.01 10.07
N ILE A 122 -1.37 -12.57 9.18
CA ILE A 122 -2.05 -11.28 9.27
C ILE A 122 -3.54 -11.53 9.49
N ILE A 123 -4.08 -10.92 10.53
CA ILE A 123 -5.51 -11.02 10.88
C ILE A 123 -6.13 -9.62 10.71
N MET A 124 -7.21 -9.57 9.95
CA MET A 124 -7.98 -8.33 9.75
C MET A 124 -9.12 -8.22 10.77
#